data_06f4a7cc99ec67d4a36049d8cb9e3af8
#
_entry.id   06f4a7cc99ec67d4a36049d8cb9e3af8
#
_cell.length_a   1.000
_cell.length_b   1.000
_cell.length_c   1.000
_cell.angle_alpha   90.00
_cell.angle_beta   90.00
_cell.angle_gamma   90.00
#
_symmetry.space_group_name_H-M   'P 1'
#
loop_
_entity.id
_entity.type
_entity.pdbx_description
1 polymer ?
#
loop_
_entity_poly.entity_id
_entity_poly.type
_entity_poly.pdbx_seq_one_letter_code
_entity_poly.pdbx_strand_id
1 'polypeptide(L)'
;MKRLLDAHVSIYARPLVTWYYTPMMLPFSRHLDASAVVYDAMDELSKFKFAPEHLLDLEQELLDSADVVFTGGASLYEAKKDRHTNAHCFPSSVDRKHFSKARRELPQPADQADLKHPRLGFYGVIDERFDIDMLRQMADMRPDWSFVMVGPVVKIAEEDLPRAANIHYVGGKTYEQLPVYLSGWDVALMPFALNESTQFISPTKTPEYLAGGKPVVSSAIKDVVRTYGHLQGVHIAHDAEGFVHCCEKALEQSRDPNGDWLAEADLILSASSWDTTQARMAGLISQVLGEDISQEAPALLVAAE
;
A
#
# COMPACT_ATOMS: atom_id res chain seq x y z
N MET A 1 -11.14 -13.89 -25.56
CA MET A 1 -11.48 -13.05 -24.38
C MET A 1 -12.79 -12.29 -24.58
N LYS A 2 -12.96 -11.38 -25.57
CA LYS A 2 -14.21 -10.61 -25.78
C LYS A 2 -15.49 -11.46 -25.71
N ARG A 3 -15.61 -12.53 -26.51
CA ARG A 3 -16.81 -13.40 -26.53
C ARG A 3 -17.16 -14.01 -25.16
N LEU A 4 -16.15 -14.33 -24.34
CA LEU A 4 -16.38 -14.87 -23.00
C LEU A 4 -16.91 -13.78 -22.07
N LEU A 5 -16.36 -12.58 -22.19
CA LEU A 5 -16.81 -11.41 -21.44
C LEU A 5 -18.24 -11.03 -21.81
N ASP A 6 -18.58 -10.98 -23.12
CA ASP A 6 -19.94 -10.71 -23.61
C ASP A 6 -20.95 -11.73 -23.06
N ALA A 7 -20.60 -13.02 -23.13
CA ALA A 7 -21.46 -14.09 -22.62
C ALA A 7 -21.67 -13.98 -21.11
N HIS A 8 -20.63 -13.60 -20.37
CA HIS A 8 -20.72 -13.40 -18.92
C HIS A 8 -21.59 -12.20 -18.57
N VAL A 9 -21.30 -11.03 -19.17
CA VAL A 9 -22.03 -9.79 -18.89
C VAL A 9 -23.51 -9.88 -19.27
N SER A 10 -23.86 -10.64 -20.35
CA SER A 10 -25.21 -10.79 -20.81
C SER A 10 -26.17 -11.48 -19.82
N ILE A 11 -25.66 -12.18 -18.81
CA ILE A 11 -26.48 -12.85 -17.79
C ILE A 11 -26.87 -11.95 -16.61
N TYR A 12 -26.27 -10.76 -16.52
CA TYR A 12 -26.53 -9.82 -15.42
C TYR A 12 -27.48 -8.71 -15.83
N ALA A 13 -28.24 -8.22 -14.85
CA ALA A 13 -29.11 -7.05 -15.06
C ALA A 13 -28.27 -5.77 -15.16
N ARG A 14 -28.77 -4.78 -15.89
CA ARG A 14 -28.18 -3.43 -15.93
C ARG A 14 -28.63 -2.60 -14.71
N PRO A 15 -27.86 -1.56 -14.30
CA PRO A 15 -26.73 -0.93 -14.99
C PRO A 15 -25.43 -1.74 -14.91
N LEU A 16 -24.59 -1.65 -15.94
CA LEU A 16 -23.26 -2.21 -15.99
C LEU A 16 -22.25 -1.12 -15.66
N VAL A 17 -21.41 -1.36 -14.65
CA VAL A 17 -20.25 -0.50 -14.34
C VAL A 17 -18.98 -1.27 -14.71
N THR A 18 -18.12 -0.65 -15.52
CA THR A 18 -16.79 -1.18 -15.79
C THR A 18 -15.78 -0.49 -14.88
N TRP A 19 -14.97 -1.29 -14.15
CA TRP A 19 -13.98 -0.81 -13.20
C TRP A 19 -12.59 -1.30 -13.60
N TYR A 20 -11.71 -0.37 -13.92
CA TYR A 20 -10.38 -0.66 -14.41
C TYR A 20 -9.30 -0.33 -13.37
N TYR A 21 -8.55 -1.32 -12.93
CA TYR A 21 -7.30 -1.14 -12.18
C TYR A 21 -6.08 -1.00 -13.09
N THR A 22 -6.21 -1.38 -14.36
CA THR A 22 -5.14 -1.29 -15.34
C THR A 22 -5.70 -0.98 -16.73
N PRO A 23 -5.08 -0.06 -17.48
CA PRO A 23 -5.45 0.23 -18.86
C PRO A 23 -5.31 -0.97 -19.80
N MET A 24 -4.50 -1.97 -19.44
CA MET A 24 -4.26 -3.18 -20.23
C MET A 24 -5.52 -4.02 -20.49
N MET A 25 -6.57 -3.84 -19.70
CA MET A 25 -7.85 -4.54 -19.91
C MET A 25 -8.77 -3.83 -20.91
N LEU A 26 -8.52 -2.57 -21.21
CA LEU A 26 -9.34 -1.77 -22.13
C LEU A 26 -9.56 -2.43 -23.51
N PRO A 27 -8.55 -2.99 -24.20
CA PRO A 27 -8.73 -3.65 -25.51
C PRO A 27 -9.73 -4.81 -25.50
N PHE A 28 -9.98 -5.42 -24.34
CA PHE A 28 -10.91 -6.55 -24.21
C PHE A 28 -12.34 -6.13 -23.87
N SER A 29 -12.54 -4.95 -23.26
CA SER A 29 -13.80 -4.55 -22.62
C SER A 29 -14.37 -3.23 -23.11
N ARG A 30 -13.62 -2.36 -23.84
CA ARG A 30 -14.10 -1.06 -24.34
C ARG A 30 -15.34 -1.10 -25.24
N HIS A 31 -15.72 -2.29 -25.76
CA HIS A 31 -16.90 -2.49 -26.57
C HIS A 31 -18.17 -2.72 -25.76
N LEU A 32 -18.03 -2.89 -24.44
CA LEU A 32 -19.19 -3.05 -23.56
C LEU A 32 -19.93 -1.73 -23.42
N ASP A 33 -21.26 -1.82 -23.51
CA ASP A 33 -22.15 -0.68 -23.27
C ASP A 33 -22.33 -0.49 -21.76
N ALA A 34 -21.32 0.14 -21.13
CA ALA A 34 -21.31 0.42 -19.70
C ALA A 34 -22.12 1.68 -19.38
N SER A 35 -22.86 1.67 -18.26
CA SER A 35 -23.59 2.82 -17.72
C SER A 35 -22.64 3.78 -16.99
N ALA A 36 -21.50 3.28 -16.51
CA ALA A 36 -20.41 4.08 -15.98
C ALA A 36 -19.07 3.36 -16.18
N VAL A 37 -18.03 4.14 -16.43
CA VAL A 37 -16.64 3.69 -16.59
C VAL A 37 -15.81 4.30 -15.47
N VAL A 38 -15.24 3.45 -14.60
CA VAL A 38 -14.38 3.83 -13.48
C VAL A 38 -12.94 3.47 -13.79
N TYR A 39 -12.03 4.43 -13.69
CA TYR A 39 -10.60 4.15 -13.67
C TYR A 39 -10.05 4.34 -12.26
N ASP A 40 -9.60 3.26 -11.63
CA ASP A 40 -9.00 3.25 -10.30
C ASP A 40 -7.47 3.08 -10.44
N ALA A 41 -6.79 4.21 -10.58
CA ALA A 41 -5.35 4.27 -10.75
C ALA A 41 -4.66 4.12 -9.38
N MET A 42 -4.32 2.90 -9.01
CA MET A 42 -3.64 2.60 -7.75
C MET A 42 -2.14 2.90 -7.79
N ASP A 43 -1.53 2.86 -8.98
CA ASP A 43 -0.11 3.07 -9.22
C ASP A 43 0.12 3.80 -10.57
N GLU A 44 1.30 4.41 -10.74
CA GLU A 44 1.78 4.87 -12.05
C GLU A 44 2.45 3.71 -12.79
N LEU A 45 1.60 2.83 -13.36
CA LEU A 45 2.04 1.56 -13.96
C LEU A 45 3.09 1.73 -15.06
N SER A 46 3.12 2.87 -15.74
CA SER A 46 4.11 3.19 -16.78
C SER A 46 5.54 3.33 -16.25
N LYS A 47 5.69 3.55 -14.94
CA LYS A 47 6.99 3.73 -14.27
C LYS A 47 7.56 2.43 -13.70
N PHE A 48 6.82 1.33 -13.78
CA PHE A 48 7.32 0.04 -13.33
C PHE A 48 8.24 -0.61 -14.36
N LYS A 49 9.21 -1.35 -13.88
CA LYS A 49 10.09 -2.17 -14.71
C LYS A 49 9.25 -3.11 -15.59
N PHE A 50 9.59 -3.19 -16.88
CA PHE A 50 8.88 -3.98 -17.89
C PHE A 50 7.47 -3.49 -18.25
N ALA A 51 7.12 -2.24 -17.98
CA ALA A 51 5.86 -1.67 -18.46
C ALA A 51 5.78 -1.75 -20.00
N PRO A 52 4.66 -2.19 -20.58
CA PRO A 52 4.49 -2.24 -22.03
C PRO A 52 4.56 -0.84 -22.66
N GLU A 53 5.20 -0.69 -23.81
CA GLU A 53 5.37 0.61 -24.51
C GLU A 53 4.02 1.31 -24.79
N HIS A 54 2.98 0.54 -25.14
CA HIS A 54 1.65 1.06 -25.47
C HIS A 54 0.77 1.36 -24.24
N LEU A 55 1.30 1.20 -23.02
CA LEU A 55 0.52 1.38 -21.80
C LEU A 55 0.04 2.84 -21.61
N LEU A 56 0.89 3.82 -22.00
CA LEU A 56 0.54 5.24 -21.92
C LEU A 56 -0.61 5.62 -22.88
N ASP A 57 -0.60 5.05 -24.10
CA ASP A 57 -1.69 5.29 -25.06
C ASP A 57 -3.00 4.71 -24.57
N LEU A 58 -2.96 3.50 -24.00
CA LEU A 58 -4.14 2.86 -23.39
C LEU A 58 -4.62 3.63 -22.15
N GLU A 59 -3.72 4.19 -21.36
CA GLU A 59 -4.10 5.01 -20.22
C GLU A 59 -4.79 6.29 -20.67
N GLN A 60 -4.28 6.95 -21.73
CA GLN A 60 -4.94 8.14 -22.25
C GLN A 60 -6.32 7.80 -22.79
N GLU A 61 -6.47 6.72 -23.57
CA GLU A 61 -7.77 6.24 -24.04
C GLU A 61 -8.74 5.96 -22.87
N LEU A 62 -8.24 5.35 -21.80
CA LEU A 62 -9.05 5.05 -20.61
C LEU A 62 -9.45 6.34 -19.86
N LEU A 63 -8.55 7.29 -19.70
CA LEU A 63 -8.86 8.60 -19.10
C LEU A 63 -9.90 9.35 -19.91
N ASP A 64 -9.80 9.35 -21.25
CA ASP A 64 -10.76 10.02 -22.14
C ASP A 64 -12.16 9.38 -22.09
N SER A 65 -12.26 8.10 -21.75
CA SER A 65 -13.51 7.33 -21.69
C SER A 65 -14.09 7.14 -20.29
N ALA A 66 -13.31 7.43 -19.25
CA ALA A 66 -13.76 7.28 -17.87
C ALA A 66 -14.77 8.39 -17.49
N ASP A 67 -15.79 8.02 -16.70
CA ASP A 67 -16.73 8.96 -16.09
C ASP A 67 -16.22 9.47 -14.73
N VAL A 68 -15.42 8.65 -14.06
CA VAL A 68 -14.77 9.00 -12.79
C VAL A 68 -13.40 8.31 -12.67
N VAL A 69 -12.43 9.05 -12.15
CA VAL A 69 -11.06 8.56 -11.89
C VAL A 69 -10.77 8.61 -10.40
N PHE A 70 -10.36 7.48 -9.86
CA PHE A 70 -9.83 7.37 -8.51
C PHE A 70 -8.30 7.23 -8.57
N THR A 71 -7.60 7.79 -7.60
CA THR A 71 -6.15 7.68 -7.50
C THR A 71 -5.75 7.19 -6.11
N GLY A 72 -4.87 6.21 -6.05
CA GLY A 72 -4.47 5.53 -4.81
C GLY A 72 -3.58 6.34 -3.86
N GLY A 73 -3.30 7.61 -4.17
CA GLY A 73 -2.48 8.48 -3.35
C GLY A 73 -2.44 9.92 -3.83
N ALA A 74 -1.96 10.81 -2.98
CA ALA A 74 -1.93 12.25 -3.26
C ALA A 74 -0.96 12.59 -4.39
N SER A 75 0.21 11.96 -4.46
CA SER A 75 1.18 12.17 -5.54
C SER A 75 0.64 11.73 -6.90
N LEU A 76 -0.10 10.64 -6.93
CA LEU A 76 -0.73 10.14 -8.13
C LEU A 76 -1.91 11.04 -8.55
N TYR A 77 -2.68 11.53 -7.58
CA TYR A 77 -3.73 12.52 -7.82
C TYR A 77 -3.17 13.80 -8.48
N GLU A 78 -2.10 14.36 -7.92
CA GLU A 78 -1.44 15.55 -8.49
C GLU A 78 -0.95 15.32 -9.94
N ALA A 79 -0.55 14.12 -10.28
CA ALA A 79 -0.11 13.76 -11.62
C ALA A 79 -1.26 13.60 -12.63
N LYS A 80 -2.49 13.31 -12.15
CA LYS A 80 -3.63 12.96 -13.03
C LYS A 80 -4.80 13.96 -12.97
N LYS A 81 -4.90 14.81 -11.95
CA LYS A 81 -6.03 15.74 -11.75
C LYS A 81 -6.31 16.68 -12.93
N ASP A 82 -5.26 17.08 -13.65
CA ASP A 82 -5.39 17.98 -14.81
C ASP A 82 -5.69 17.21 -16.12
N ARG A 83 -5.66 15.88 -16.08
CA ARG A 83 -5.95 14.99 -17.20
C ARG A 83 -7.41 14.51 -17.22
N HIS A 84 -8.16 14.70 -16.12
CA HIS A 84 -9.56 14.31 -16.02
C HIS A 84 -10.33 15.20 -15.04
N THR A 85 -11.51 15.71 -15.46
CA THR A 85 -12.28 16.70 -14.68
C THR A 85 -12.96 16.12 -13.44
N ASN A 86 -13.21 14.82 -13.41
CA ASN A 86 -13.86 14.09 -12.31
C ASN A 86 -12.85 13.12 -11.66
N ALA A 87 -11.69 13.62 -11.23
CA ALA A 87 -10.64 12.85 -10.56
C ALA A 87 -10.69 13.07 -9.05
N HIS A 88 -10.53 12.00 -8.27
CA HIS A 88 -10.60 12.01 -6.81
C HIS A 88 -9.46 11.21 -6.18
N CYS A 89 -8.93 11.72 -5.06
CA CYS A 89 -7.87 11.08 -4.30
C CYS A 89 -8.46 10.13 -3.23
N PHE A 90 -8.08 8.87 -3.29
CA PHE A 90 -8.43 7.83 -2.33
C PHE A 90 -7.17 7.08 -1.87
N PRO A 91 -6.39 7.65 -0.95
CA PRO A 91 -5.26 6.94 -0.35
C PRO A 91 -5.75 5.64 0.31
N SER A 92 -4.87 4.65 0.33
CA SER A 92 -5.19 3.36 0.95
C SER A 92 -5.63 3.54 2.40
N SER A 93 -6.73 2.90 2.75
CA SER A 93 -7.23 2.78 4.11
C SER A 93 -6.58 1.60 4.84
N VAL A 94 -6.88 1.43 6.11
CA VAL A 94 -6.34 0.34 6.93
C VAL A 94 -7.45 -0.39 7.68
N ASP A 95 -7.36 -1.72 7.75
CA ASP A 95 -8.15 -2.51 8.71
C ASP A 95 -7.51 -2.41 10.10
N ARG A 96 -7.89 -1.35 10.81
CA ARG A 96 -7.40 -1.07 12.18
C ARG A 96 -7.68 -2.23 13.13
N LYS A 97 -8.86 -2.88 13.01
CA LYS A 97 -9.24 -4.01 13.87
C LYS A 97 -8.32 -5.20 13.65
N HIS A 98 -7.93 -5.44 12.42
CA HIS A 98 -7.01 -6.51 12.07
C HIS A 98 -5.60 -6.23 12.62
N PHE A 99 -5.01 -5.10 12.29
CA PHE A 99 -3.63 -4.78 12.67
C PHE A 99 -3.46 -4.44 14.16
N SER A 100 -4.47 -3.89 14.84
CA SER A 100 -4.39 -3.62 16.29
C SER A 100 -4.22 -4.89 17.15
N LYS A 101 -4.43 -6.07 16.60
CA LYS A 101 -4.10 -7.35 17.26
C LYS A 101 -2.60 -7.40 17.61
N ALA A 102 -1.73 -6.77 16.80
CA ALA A 102 -0.29 -6.72 17.03
C ALA A 102 0.14 -5.92 18.27
N ARG A 103 -0.77 -5.12 18.84
CA ARG A 103 -0.52 -4.36 20.10
C ARG A 103 -0.56 -5.26 21.34
N ARG A 104 -0.95 -6.50 21.18
CA ARG A 104 -0.97 -7.51 22.26
C ARG A 104 0.20 -8.45 22.07
N GLU A 105 0.66 -9.03 23.16
CA GLU A 105 1.60 -10.13 23.08
C GLU A 105 0.91 -11.35 22.42
N LEU A 106 1.47 -11.77 21.30
CA LEU A 106 0.98 -12.92 20.53
C LEU A 106 2.05 -14.01 20.49
N PRO A 107 1.67 -15.31 20.43
CA PRO A 107 2.62 -16.40 20.23
C PRO A 107 3.43 -16.14 18.94
N GLN A 108 4.74 -16.07 19.07
CA GLN A 108 5.61 -15.78 17.94
C GLN A 108 5.75 -16.97 16.99
N PRO A 109 5.78 -16.76 15.66
CA PRO A 109 6.05 -17.81 14.69
C PRO A 109 7.45 -18.42 14.90
N ALA A 110 7.60 -19.71 14.64
CA ALA A 110 8.85 -20.43 14.89
C ALA A 110 10.06 -19.85 14.12
N ASP A 111 9.82 -19.26 12.95
CA ASP A 111 10.84 -18.61 12.11
C ASP A 111 11.23 -17.19 12.57
N GLN A 112 10.57 -16.68 13.62
CA GLN A 112 10.87 -15.39 14.25
C GLN A 112 11.14 -15.49 15.75
N ALA A 113 10.61 -16.52 16.42
CA ALA A 113 10.58 -16.62 17.88
C ALA A 113 11.96 -16.51 18.55
N ASP A 114 12.97 -17.12 17.94
CA ASP A 114 14.34 -17.18 18.49
C ASP A 114 15.25 -16.00 18.05
N LEU A 115 14.74 -15.09 17.21
CA LEU A 115 15.51 -13.93 16.79
C LEU A 115 15.69 -12.95 17.96
N LYS A 116 16.88 -12.40 18.07
CA LYS A 116 17.20 -11.45 19.14
C LYS A 116 16.50 -10.11 18.94
N HIS A 117 16.16 -9.43 20.02
CA HIS A 117 15.76 -8.03 20.00
C HIS A 117 17.00 -7.11 20.04
N PRO A 118 16.92 -5.90 19.46
CA PRO A 118 15.73 -5.38 18.81
C PRO A 118 15.49 -6.02 17.44
N ARG A 119 14.21 -6.21 17.09
CA ARG A 119 13.75 -6.71 15.80
C ARG A 119 13.18 -5.57 14.99
N LEU A 120 13.76 -5.32 13.83
CA LEU A 120 13.32 -4.30 12.88
C LEU A 120 12.74 -5.00 11.66
N GLY A 121 11.45 -4.83 11.41
CA GLY A 121 10.74 -5.64 10.44
C GLY A 121 10.18 -4.87 9.25
N PHE A 122 10.11 -5.55 8.13
CA PHE A 122 9.40 -5.13 6.91
C PHE A 122 8.54 -6.28 6.44
N TYR A 123 7.31 -6.01 5.98
CA TYR A 123 6.55 -6.96 5.19
C TYR A 123 6.10 -6.36 3.85
N GLY A 124 6.11 -7.18 2.81
CA GLY A 124 5.68 -6.84 1.46
C GLY A 124 6.55 -7.50 0.41
N VAL A 125 6.23 -7.27 -0.84
CA VAL A 125 7.05 -7.74 -1.96
C VAL A 125 8.41 -7.06 -1.91
N ILE A 126 9.48 -7.86 -2.01
CA ILE A 126 10.87 -7.41 -2.11
C ILE A 126 11.20 -7.41 -3.60
N ASP A 127 11.20 -6.23 -4.22
CA ASP A 127 11.42 -6.02 -5.65
C ASP A 127 12.29 -4.78 -5.90
N GLU A 128 12.30 -4.24 -7.13
CA GLU A 128 13.06 -3.06 -7.53
C GLU A 128 12.76 -1.78 -6.73
N ARG A 129 11.70 -1.78 -5.95
CA ARG A 129 11.33 -0.66 -5.07
C ARG A 129 12.00 -0.74 -3.69
N PHE A 130 12.50 -1.90 -3.32
CA PHE A 130 13.17 -2.10 -2.04
C PHE A 130 14.66 -1.70 -2.15
N ASP A 131 15.15 -0.87 -1.24
CA ASP A 131 16.55 -0.44 -1.20
C ASP A 131 17.42 -1.50 -0.52
N ILE A 132 17.95 -2.40 -1.35
CA ILE A 132 18.81 -3.51 -0.93
C ILE A 132 20.12 -3.02 -0.32
N ASP A 133 20.69 -1.94 -0.88
CA ASP A 133 21.95 -1.38 -0.39
C ASP A 133 21.77 -0.68 0.95
N MET A 134 20.64 0.00 1.16
CA MET A 134 20.24 0.55 2.45
C MET A 134 20.18 -0.55 3.52
N LEU A 135 19.48 -1.66 3.24
CA LEU A 135 19.38 -2.78 4.17
C LEU A 135 20.77 -3.37 4.51
N ARG A 136 21.63 -3.54 3.49
CA ARG A 136 23.00 -4.05 3.69
C ARG A 136 23.79 -3.15 4.63
N GLN A 137 23.80 -1.85 4.37
CA GLN A 137 24.54 -0.88 5.16
C GLN A 137 24.02 -0.81 6.60
N MET A 138 22.70 -0.81 6.81
CA MET A 138 22.12 -0.85 8.16
C MET A 138 22.54 -2.11 8.92
N ALA A 139 22.53 -3.27 8.25
CA ALA A 139 22.90 -4.54 8.87
C ALA A 139 24.38 -4.57 9.25
N ASP A 140 25.25 -4.00 8.44
CA ASP A 140 26.70 -3.89 8.72
C ASP A 140 26.99 -2.93 9.88
N MET A 141 26.27 -1.80 9.94
CA MET A 141 26.42 -0.82 11.03
C MET A 141 25.87 -1.32 12.38
N ARG A 142 24.83 -2.16 12.34
CA ARG A 142 24.16 -2.65 13.55
C ARG A 142 24.05 -4.17 13.56
N PRO A 143 25.17 -4.88 13.74
CA PRO A 143 25.19 -6.34 13.83
C PRO A 143 24.46 -6.90 15.06
N ASP A 144 24.14 -6.05 16.02
CA ASP A 144 23.36 -6.33 17.22
C ASP A 144 21.84 -6.32 17.00
N TRP A 145 21.35 -5.83 15.87
CA TRP A 145 19.92 -5.81 15.50
C TRP A 145 19.54 -7.01 14.64
N SER A 146 18.28 -7.45 14.73
CA SER A 146 17.71 -8.45 13.82
C SER A 146 16.78 -7.78 12.80
N PHE A 147 17.12 -7.89 11.51
CA PHE A 147 16.31 -7.39 10.41
C PHE A 147 15.42 -8.50 9.89
N VAL A 148 14.09 -8.38 10.04
CA VAL A 148 13.11 -9.42 9.69
C VAL A 148 12.36 -9.02 8.43
N MET A 149 12.66 -9.70 7.31
CA MET A 149 12.10 -9.43 6.00
C MET A 149 11.03 -10.46 5.64
N VAL A 150 9.78 -10.03 5.62
CA VAL A 150 8.60 -10.87 5.35
C VAL A 150 8.06 -10.57 3.97
N GLY A 151 8.10 -11.54 3.07
CA GLY A 151 7.51 -11.39 1.74
C GLY A 151 8.23 -12.17 0.66
N PRO A 152 7.61 -12.30 -0.52
CA PRO A 152 8.24 -12.92 -1.68
C PRO A 152 9.25 -11.98 -2.32
N VAL A 153 10.31 -12.55 -2.89
CA VAL A 153 11.27 -11.86 -3.76
C VAL A 153 10.76 -11.96 -5.19
N VAL A 154 10.60 -10.83 -5.88
CA VAL A 154 10.02 -10.76 -7.23
C VAL A 154 10.77 -9.74 -8.08
N LYS A 155 10.98 -10.02 -9.36
CA LYS A 155 11.65 -9.13 -10.35
C LYS A 155 13.12 -8.78 -10.09
N ILE A 156 13.71 -9.21 -9.00
CA ILE A 156 15.12 -9.11 -8.67
C ILE A 156 15.67 -10.51 -8.43
N ALA A 157 16.98 -10.70 -8.57
CA ALA A 157 17.59 -12.00 -8.32
C ALA A 157 17.80 -12.21 -6.80
N GLU A 158 17.61 -13.43 -6.32
CA GLU A 158 17.86 -13.75 -4.91
C GLU A 158 19.32 -13.54 -4.50
N GLU A 159 20.23 -13.65 -5.47
CA GLU A 159 21.67 -13.44 -5.30
C GLU A 159 22.02 -11.98 -4.99
N ASP A 160 21.15 -11.03 -5.37
CA ASP A 160 21.33 -9.60 -5.09
C ASP A 160 21.04 -9.25 -3.63
N LEU A 161 20.32 -10.13 -2.93
CA LEU A 161 19.93 -9.89 -1.53
C LEU A 161 21.13 -9.97 -0.59
N PRO A 162 21.29 -9.01 0.36
CA PRO A 162 22.34 -9.08 1.35
C PRO A 162 22.14 -10.28 2.30
N ARG A 163 23.21 -11.02 2.55
CA ARG A 163 23.22 -12.27 3.34
C ARG A 163 24.02 -12.11 4.66
N ALA A 164 23.81 -10.98 5.34
CA ALA A 164 24.40 -10.78 6.68
C ALA A 164 23.70 -11.69 7.71
N ALA A 165 24.43 -12.11 8.75
CA ALA A 165 23.93 -13.06 9.75
C ALA A 165 22.72 -12.54 10.55
N ASN A 166 22.50 -11.23 10.55
CA ASN A 166 21.41 -10.54 11.23
C ASN A 166 20.26 -10.12 10.32
N ILE A 167 20.26 -10.57 9.04
CA ILE A 167 19.14 -10.38 8.10
C ILE A 167 18.41 -11.71 7.92
N HIS A 168 17.11 -11.74 8.20
CA HIS A 168 16.28 -12.94 8.21
C HIS A 168 15.14 -12.81 7.20
N TYR A 169 15.23 -13.55 6.09
CA TYR A 169 14.17 -13.63 5.09
C TYR A 169 13.24 -14.80 5.44
N VAL A 170 12.02 -14.50 5.90
CA VAL A 170 11.07 -15.52 6.37
C VAL A 170 10.01 -15.90 5.31
N GLY A 171 10.17 -15.38 4.09
CA GLY A 171 9.28 -15.67 2.97
C GLY A 171 7.89 -15.05 3.08
N GLY A 172 7.02 -15.34 2.09
CA GLY A 172 5.66 -14.80 2.04
C GLY A 172 4.77 -15.34 3.16
N LYS A 173 3.89 -14.49 3.68
CA LYS A 173 2.90 -14.81 4.71
C LYS A 173 1.51 -14.37 4.28
N THR A 174 0.47 -15.00 4.81
CA THR A 174 -0.91 -14.58 4.54
C THR A 174 -1.25 -13.30 5.29
N TYR A 175 -2.26 -12.58 4.84
CA TYR A 175 -2.73 -11.36 5.48
C TYR A 175 -3.05 -11.57 6.97
N GLU A 176 -3.69 -12.70 7.29
CA GLU A 176 -4.06 -13.07 8.66
C GLU A 176 -2.86 -13.26 9.58
N GLN A 177 -1.69 -13.62 9.03
CA GLN A 177 -0.47 -13.85 9.79
C GLN A 177 0.30 -12.54 10.06
N LEU A 178 0.10 -11.48 9.28
CA LEU A 178 0.87 -10.24 9.39
C LEU A 178 0.86 -9.62 10.79
N PRO A 179 -0.28 -9.55 11.52
CA PRO A 179 -0.28 -8.99 12.88
C PRO A 179 0.59 -9.79 13.86
N VAL A 180 0.74 -11.11 13.65
CA VAL A 180 1.57 -11.96 14.52
C VAL A 180 3.05 -11.64 14.35
N TYR A 181 3.51 -11.50 13.09
CA TYR A 181 4.89 -11.05 12.82
C TYR A 181 5.13 -9.64 13.35
N LEU A 182 4.22 -8.71 13.05
CA LEU A 182 4.29 -7.33 13.48
C LEU A 182 4.35 -7.19 15.00
N SER A 183 3.62 -8.04 15.76
CA SER A 183 3.64 -7.99 17.23
C SER A 183 5.04 -8.22 17.81
N GLY A 184 5.85 -9.03 17.16
CA GLY A 184 7.22 -9.36 17.59
C GLY A 184 8.29 -8.34 17.19
N TRP A 185 7.95 -7.28 16.46
CA TRP A 185 8.90 -6.23 16.07
C TRP A 185 8.94 -5.09 17.09
N ASP A 186 10.08 -4.45 17.17
CA ASP A 186 10.26 -3.23 17.96
C ASP A 186 10.05 -1.98 17.10
N VAL A 187 10.48 -2.04 15.82
CA VAL A 187 10.36 -0.95 14.83
C VAL A 187 9.92 -1.55 13.49
N ALA A 188 9.06 -0.86 12.77
CA ALA A 188 8.68 -1.20 11.42
C ALA A 188 9.46 -0.37 10.39
N LEU A 189 9.96 -1.01 9.35
CA LEU A 189 10.82 -0.42 8.34
C LEU A 189 10.09 -0.22 7.00
N MET A 190 10.43 0.86 6.32
CA MET A 190 10.01 1.17 4.95
C MET A 190 11.24 1.61 4.13
N PRO A 191 12.22 0.73 3.88
CA PRO A 191 13.46 1.06 3.20
C PRO A 191 13.26 0.98 1.68
N PHE A 192 12.50 1.91 1.12
CA PHE A 192 12.25 1.98 -0.30
C PHE A 192 13.32 2.80 -1.03
N ALA A 193 13.74 2.34 -2.17
CA ALA A 193 14.56 3.11 -3.10
C ALA A 193 13.76 4.32 -3.60
N LEU A 194 14.38 5.49 -3.65
CA LEU A 194 13.77 6.71 -4.20
C LEU A 194 14.06 6.78 -5.69
N ASN A 195 13.21 6.17 -6.49
CA ASN A 195 13.34 6.07 -7.95
C ASN A 195 12.00 6.37 -8.65
N GLU A 196 11.95 6.22 -9.97
CA GLU A 196 10.72 6.50 -10.75
C GLU A 196 9.53 5.64 -10.33
N SER A 197 9.75 4.37 -9.95
CA SER A 197 8.68 3.46 -9.55
C SER A 197 8.09 3.76 -8.17
N THR A 198 8.84 4.49 -7.33
CA THR A 198 8.40 4.86 -5.97
C THR A 198 7.91 6.32 -5.86
N GLN A 199 8.03 7.09 -6.95
CA GLN A 199 7.68 8.51 -6.95
C GLN A 199 6.19 8.77 -6.64
N PHE A 200 5.31 7.85 -7.06
CA PHE A 200 3.85 8.03 -6.97
C PHE A 200 3.18 6.99 -6.05
N ILE A 201 3.95 6.18 -5.32
CA ILE A 201 3.35 5.18 -4.43
C ILE A 201 2.81 5.82 -3.16
N SER A 202 1.67 5.28 -2.70
CA SER A 202 1.08 5.56 -1.39
C SER A 202 1.04 4.24 -0.59
N PRO A 203 2.11 3.91 0.15
CA PRO A 203 2.24 2.60 0.77
C PRO A 203 1.17 2.34 1.83
N THR A 204 0.49 1.21 1.75
CA THR A 204 -0.49 0.73 2.75
C THR A 204 0.16 0.41 4.09
N LYS A 205 1.46 0.11 4.09
CA LYS A 205 2.21 -0.40 5.26
C LYS A 205 2.33 0.62 6.39
N THR A 206 2.52 1.90 6.07
CA THR A 206 2.66 2.94 7.12
C THR A 206 1.44 2.95 8.05
N PRO A 207 0.18 3.09 7.57
CA PRO A 207 -0.98 3.03 8.44
C PRO A 207 -1.20 1.65 9.10
N GLU A 208 -0.80 0.54 8.44
CA GLU A 208 -0.87 -0.80 9.02
C GLU A 208 0.08 -0.95 10.21
N TYR A 209 1.33 -0.50 10.08
CA TYR A 209 2.34 -0.52 11.15
C TYR A 209 1.91 0.36 12.34
N LEU A 210 1.45 1.57 12.06
CA LEU A 210 0.94 2.46 13.10
C LEU A 210 -0.29 1.87 13.81
N ALA A 211 -1.24 1.27 13.06
CA ALA A 211 -2.38 0.56 13.63
C ALA A 211 -1.94 -0.61 14.52
N GLY A 212 -0.86 -1.29 14.16
CA GLY A 212 -0.20 -2.33 14.96
C GLY A 212 0.58 -1.82 16.16
N GLY A 213 0.65 -0.49 16.38
CA GLY A 213 1.37 0.10 17.50
C GLY A 213 2.89 0.04 17.35
N LYS A 214 3.39 0.09 16.11
CA LYS A 214 4.83 0.11 15.84
C LYS A 214 5.25 1.47 15.28
N PRO A 215 6.31 2.09 15.85
CA PRO A 215 6.92 3.26 15.24
C PRO A 215 7.53 2.86 13.89
N VAL A 216 7.51 3.79 12.95
CA VAL A 216 7.88 3.55 11.55
C VAL A 216 9.10 4.37 11.17
N VAL A 217 10.08 3.73 10.54
CA VAL A 217 11.20 4.42 9.89
C VAL A 217 11.09 4.20 8.38
N SER A 218 11.01 5.29 7.62
CA SER A 218 10.74 5.26 6.18
C SER A 218 11.76 6.09 5.40
N SER A 219 12.09 5.63 4.20
CA SER A 219 12.64 6.51 3.16
C SER A 219 11.68 7.67 2.91
N ALA A 220 12.19 8.77 2.34
CA ALA A 220 11.42 9.99 2.07
C ALA A 220 10.41 9.81 0.91
N ILE A 221 9.56 8.78 0.99
CA ILE A 221 8.45 8.58 0.05
C ILE A 221 7.48 9.75 0.18
N LYS A 222 7.18 10.39 -0.94
CA LYS A 222 6.45 11.66 -0.99
C LYS A 222 5.11 11.61 -0.24
N ASP A 223 4.33 10.55 -0.44
CA ASP A 223 3.02 10.41 0.22
C ASP A 223 3.14 10.01 1.69
N VAL A 224 4.21 9.30 2.10
CA VAL A 224 4.50 9.04 3.52
C VAL A 224 4.87 10.33 4.23
N VAL A 225 5.78 11.13 3.65
CA VAL A 225 6.18 12.43 4.20
C VAL A 225 4.99 13.37 4.32
N ARG A 226 4.16 13.47 3.27
CA ARG A 226 2.98 14.37 3.24
C ARG A 226 1.93 13.99 4.28
N THR A 227 1.64 12.70 4.41
CA THR A 227 0.50 12.22 5.23
C THR A 227 0.90 11.94 6.66
N TYR A 228 2.10 11.39 6.90
CA TYR A 228 2.51 10.85 8.19
C TYR A 228 3.80 11.46 8.74
N GLY A 229 4.57 12.21 7.92
CA GLY A 229 5.89 12.71 8.32
C GLY A 229 5.89 13.74 9.46
N HIS A 230 4.73 14.26 9.82
CA HIS A 230 4.55 15.15 10.97
C HIS A 230 4.26 14.40 12.28
N LEU A 231 3.95 13.09 12.21
CA LEU A 231 3.64 12.26 13.38
C LEU A 231 4.92 11.90 14.13
N GLN A 232 4.87 11.95 15.45
CA GLN A 232 6.00 11.56 16.30
C GLN A 232 6.42 10.09 16.12
N GLY A 233 5.47 9.20 15.79
CA GLY A 233 5.72 7.78 15.54
C GLY A 233 6.26 7.46 14.14
N VAL A 234 6.55 8.47 13.30
CA VAL A 234 7.06 8.27 11.94
C VAL A 234 8.36 9.08 11.75
N HIS A 235 9.42 8.38 11.42
CA HIS A 235 10.73 8.95 11.19
C HIS A 235 11.12 8.82 9.72
N ILE A 236 11.58 9.91 9.13
CA ILE A 236 11.99 9.95 7.72
C ILE A 236 13.51 10.02 7.64
N ALA A 237 14.09 9.13 6.86
CA ALA A 237 15.53 9.04 6.63
C ALA A 237 15.86 9.07 5.13
N HIS A 238 17.06 9.54 4.79
CA HIS A 238 17.51 9.74 3.41
C HIS A 238 18.68 8.82 3.03
N ASP A 239 19.38 8.27 4.01
CA ASP A 239 20.52 7.40 3.86
C ASP A 239 20.59 6.38 5.02
N ALA A 240 21.54 5.46 4.96
CA ALA A 240 21.64 4.37 5.92
C ALA A 240 22.03 4.85 7.34
N GLU A 241 22.87 5.86 7.47
CA GLU A 241 23.23 6.45 8.76
C GLU A 241 22.02 7.13 9.40
N GLY A 242 21.27 7.91 8.61
CA GLY A 242 20.01 8.52 9.02
C GLY A 242 18.96 7.48 9.40
N PHE A 243 18.87 6.36 8.66
CA PHE A 243 17.97 5.25 9.00
C PHE A 243 18.31 4.64 10.34
N VAL A 244 19.61 4.32 10.60
CA VAL A 244 20.07 3.80 11.89
C VAL A 244 19.72 4.77 13.01
N HIS A 245 20.03 6.07 12.85
CA HIS A 245 19.70 7.08 13.85
C HIS A 245 18.18 7.21 14.11
N CYS A 246 17.35 7.16 13.05
CA CYS A 246 15.90 7.15 13.18
C CYS A 246 15.40 5.88 13.88
N CYS A 247 15.99 4.72 13.59
CA CYS A 247 15.64 3.47 14.26
C CYS A 247 15.99 3.50 15.75
N GLU A 248 17.09 4.13 16.16
CA GLU A 248 17.44 4.31 17.57
C GLU A 248 16.38 5.13 18.31
N LYS A 249 15.90 6.23 17.72
CA LYS A 249 14.79 7.02 18.27
C LYS A 249 13.48 6.21 18.33
N ALA A 250 13.17 5.47 17.26
CA ALA A 250 12.00 4.62 17.20
C ALA A 250 12.03 3.50 18.26
N LEU A 251 13.21 2.95 18.53
CA LEU A 251 13.41 1.95 19.61
C LEU A 251 13.17 2.54 21.01
N GLU A 252 13.50 3.80 21.23
CA GLU A 252 13.16 4.48 22.49
C GLU A 252 11.63 4.61 22.63
N GLN A 253 10.94 4.98 21.54
CA GLN A 253 9.48 5.11 21.54
C GLN A 253 8.77 3.77 21.71
N SER A 254 9.30 2.68 21.11
CA SER A 254 8.69 1.35 21.21
C SER A 254 8.64 0.80 22.64
N ARG A 255 9.49 1.33 23.53
CA ARG A 255 9.52 0.97 24.97
C ARG A 255 8.40 1.63 25.78
N ASP A 256 7.76 2.65 25.22
CA ASP A 256 6.60 3.30 25.80
C ASP A 256 5.34 3.04 24.98
N PRO A 257 4.63 1.93 25.23
CA PRO A 257 3.46 1.53 24.47
C PRO A 257 2.23 2.43 24.70
N ASN A 258 2.30 3.34 25.66
CA ASN A 258 1.25 4.32 25.94
C ASN A 258 1.69 5.75 25.64
N GLY A 259 2.78 5.92 24.91
CA GLY A 259 3.30 7.22 24.54
C GLY A 259 2.35 8.06 23.69
N ASP A 260 2.47 9.37 23.77
CA ASP A 260 1.64 10.34 23.04
C ASP A 260 1.65 10.10 21.53
N TRP A 261 2.75 9.58 20.99
CA TRP A 261 2.91 9.25 19.58
C TRP A 261 1.87 8.24 19.07
N LEU A 262 1.47 7.27 19.93
CA LEU A 262 0.49 6.26 19.56
C LEU A 262 -0.93 6.84 19.54
N ALA A 263 -1.24 7.71 20.50
CA ALA A 263 -2.53 8.42 20.52
C ALA A 263 -2.70 9.35 19.32
N GLU A 264 -1.62 10.03 18.92
CA GLU A 264 -1.57 10.86 17.71
C GLU A 264 -1.80 10.03 16.43
N ALA A 265 -1.14 8.88 16.30
CA ALA A 265 -1.34 7.95 15.20
C ALA A 265 -2.79 7.43 15.15
N ASP A 266 -3.36 7.04 16.30
CA ASP A 266 -4.73 6.55 16.38
C ASP A 266 -5.75 7.61 15.96
N LEU A 267 -5.53 8.87 16.28
CA LEU A 267 -6.39 9.97 15.89
C LEU A 267 -6.44 10.08 14.34
N ILE A 268 -5.29 10.08 13.68
CA ILE A 268 -5.23 10.15 12.22
C ILE A 268 -5.86 8.92 11.58
N LEU A 269 -5.54 7.73 12.07
CA LEU A 269 -6.10 6.49 11.55
C LEU A 269 -7.62 6.37 11.77
N SER A 270 -8.17 7.08 12.77
CA SER A 270 -9.62 7.07 13.02
C SER A 270 -10.43 7.72 11.90
N ALA A 271 -9.85 8.63 11.16
CA ALA A 271 -10.49 9.32 10.04
C ALA A 271 -10.56 8.48 8.76
N SER A 272 -9.89 7.31 8.71
CA SER A 272 -9.79 6.46 7.53
C SER A 272 -10.27 5.04 7.85
N SER A 273 -11.17 4.52 7.02
CA SER A 273 -11.58 3.12 7.03
C SER A 273 -11.98 2.68 5.63
N TRP A 274 -11.86 1.38 5.34
CA TRP A 274 -12.33 0.83 4.07
C TRP A 274 -13.82 1.06 3.83
N ASP A 275 -14.65 1.00 4.88
CA ASP A 275 -16.09 1.26 4.79
C ASP A 275 -16.36 2.72 4.37
N THR A 276 -15.66 3.68 4.98
CA THR A 276 -15.78 5.10 4.61
C THR A 276 -15.28 5.36 3.19
N THR A 277 -14.16 4.75 2.80
CA THR A 277 -13.61 4.86 1.45
C THR A 277 -14.59 4.29 0.42
N GLN A 278 -15.09 3.08 0.65
CA GLN A 278 -16.07 2.42 -0.20
C GLN A 278 -17.36 3.24 -0.34
N ALA A 279 -17.91 3.75 0.75
CA ALA A 279 -19.14 4.57 0.72
C ALA A 279 -18.95 5.85 -0.10
N ARG A 280 -17.79 6.52 0.01
CA ARG A 280 -17.48 7.72 -0.78
C ARG A 280 -17.31 7.39 -2.27
N MET A 281 -16.60 6.31 -2.61
CA MET A 281 -16.44 5.85 -4.00
C MET A 281 -17.81 5.49 -4.60
N ALA A 282 -18.61 4.72 -3.88
CA ALA A 282 -19.98 4.35 -4.30
C ALA A 282 -20.85 5.60 -4.55
N GLY A 283 -20.80 6.58 -3.66
CA GLY A 283 -21.51 7.85 -3.84
C GLY A 283 -21.14 8.59 -5.12
N LEU A 284 -19.85 8.63 -5.47
CA LEU A 284 -19.38 9.25 -6.72
C LEU A 284 -19.88 8.48 -7.96
N ILE A 285 -19.89 7.15 -7.89
CA ILE A 285 -20.41 6.32 -8.98
C ILE A 285 -21.93 6.51 -9.14
N SER A 286 -22.69 6.56 -8.03
CA SER A 286 -24.14 6.83 -8.07
C SER A 286 -24.44 8.20 -8.68
N GLN A 287 -23.62 9.22 -8.42
CA GLN A 287 -23.76 10.53 -9.09
C GLN A 287 -23.60 10.44 -10.62
N VAL A 288 -22.61 9.66 -11.08
CA VAL A 288 -22.40 9.41 -12.51
C VAL A 288 -23.60 8.68 -13.13
N LEU A 289 -24.17 7.71 -12.41
CA LEU A 289 -25.34 6.95 -12.86
C LEU A 289 -26.65 7.76 -12.80
N GLY A 290 -26.66 8.97 -12.22
CA GLY A 290 -27.84 9.78 -12.02
C GLY A 290 -28.81 9.20 -10.99
N GLU A 291 -28.31 8.38 -10.06
CA GLU A 291 -29.08 7.78 -8.98
C GLU A 291 -29.20 8.75 -7.78
N ASP A 292 -30.40 8.82 -7.18
CA ASP A 292 -30.61 9.65 -6.00
C ASP A 292 -30.02 8.93 -4.78
N ILE A 293 -28.96 9.52 -4.16
CA ILE A 293 -28.18 8.96 -3.05
C ILE A 293 -29.02 8.76 -1.78
N SER A 294 -30.29 9.18 -1.76
CA SER A 294 -31.18 9.14 -0.60
C SER A 294 -31.71 7.74 -0.23
N GLN A 295 -31.46 6.71 -1.03
CA GLN A 295 -31.85 5.33 -0.74
C GLN A 295 -30.64 4.41 -0.77
N GLU A 296 -30.46 3.64 0.31
CA GLU A 296 -29.44 2.61 0.62
C GLU A 296 -28.52 2.22 -0.54
N ALA A 297 -27.22 2.47 -0.37
CA ALA A 297 -26.21 2.09 -1.36
C ALA A 297 -26.43 0.62 -1.80
N PRO A 298 -26.63 0.33 -3.10
CA PRO A 298 -26.77 -1.04 -3.55
C PRO A 298 -25.48 -1.80 -3.17
N ALA A 299 -25.66 -2.99 -2.62
CA ALA A 299 -24.55 -3.89 -2.32
C ALA A 299 -23.84 -4.17 -3.67
N LEU A 300 -22.69 -3.52 -3.88
CA LEU A 300 -21.79 -3.84 -4.99
C LEU A 300 -21.34 -5.28 -4.79
N LEU A 301 -21.93 -6.21 -5.56
CA LEU A 301 -21.44 -7.57 -5.71
C LEU A 301 -20.08 -7.47 -6.43
N VAL A 302 -19.02 -7.32 -5.64
CA VAL A 302 -17.66 -7.55 -6.13
C VAL A 302 -17.56 -9.06 -6.36
N ALA A 303 -17.52 -9.49 -7.60
CA ALA A 303 -17.05 -10.83 -7.92
C ALA A 303 -15.56 -10.87 -7.54
N ALA A 304 -15.30 -11.37 -6.33
CA ALA A 304 -13.96 -11.75 -5.91
C ALA A 304 -13.68 -13.12 -6.53
N GLU A 305 -12.71 -13.19 -7.48
CA GLU A 305 -11.75 -14.29 -7.63
C GLU A 305 -10.64 -13.88 -8.58
#